data_8fd6c309f638720b037f33de7e9e2655
#
_entry.id   8fd6c309f638720b037f33de7e9e2655
#
_cell.length_a   1.000
_cell.length_b   1.000
_cell.length_c   1.000
_cell.angle_alpha   90.00
_cell.angle_beta   90.00
_cell.angle_gamma   90.00
#
_symmetry.space_group_name_H-M   'P 1'
#
loop_
_entity.id
_entity.type
_entity.pdbx_description
1 polymer ?
#
loop_
_entity_poly.entity_id
_entity_poly.type
_entity_poly.pdbx_seq_one_letter_code
_entity_poly.pdbx_strand_id
1 'polypeptide(L)'
;MVQDKKIRMGIVGHGFVGKAIDYAFTHELVDKFLVDPLYDTDIDDLVDYKPIMTFITAPTPMHDNGTVDASIVEDAVLKLIRHTESIVVIKSTITPDVINRLYNSIHDVDKQRLTYNPEFLTENSAKEQFIYSPHHIIGGPTPQSCAKVIEFYDNF
;
A
#
# COMPACT_ATOMS: atom_id res chain seq x y z
N MET A 1 17.12 -27.15 -9.81
CA MET A 1 16.21 -26.59 -8.77
C MET A 1 15.75 -25.24 -9.28
N VAL A 2 14.47 -25.10 -9.60
CA VAL A 2 13.86 -23.79 -9.90
C VAL A 2 13.88 -23.05 -8.57
N GLN A 3 14.70 -22.01 -8.45
CA GLN A 3 14.63 -21.10 -7.31
C GLN A 3 13.25 -20.43 -7.40
N ASP A 4 12.33 -20.73 -6.50
CA ASP A 4 11.04 -20.07 -6.42
C ASP A 4 11.31 -18.56 -6.30
N LYS A 5 10.93 -17.83 -7.34
CA LYS A 5 11.17 -16.38 -7.42
C LYS A 5 10.33 -15.71 -6.35
N LYS A 6 10.98 -15.18 -5.32
CA LYS A 6 10.31 -14.46 -4.26
C LYS A 6 9.46 -13.32 -4.81
N ILE A 7 8.31 -13.14 -4.22
CA ILE A 7 7.40 -12.04 -4.50
C ILE A 7 7.91 -10.79 -3.76
N ARG A 8 8.21 -9.73 -4.52
CA ARG A 8 8.70 -8.48 -3.94
C ARG A 8 7.54 -7.58 -3.55
N MET A 9 7.47 -7.27 -2.27
CA MET A 9 6.44 -6.43 -1.66
C MET A 9 7.07 -5.16 -1.07
N GLY A 10 6.46 -4.00 -1.33
CA GLY A 10 6.82 -2.72 -0.72
C GLY A 10 5.87 -2.33 0.39
N ILE A 11 6.39 -1.67 1.42
CA ILE A 11 5.58 -1.00 2.46
C ILE A 11 6.12 0.41 2.62
N VAL A 12 5.28 1.42 2.40
CA VAL A 12 5.61 2.84 2.57
C VAL A 12 4.96 3.35 3.85
N GLY A 13 5.80 3.66 4.86
CA GLY A 13 5.42 3.96 6.22
C GLY A 13 5.40 2.69 7.10
N HIS A 14 6.22 2.67 8.16
CA HIS A 14 6.32 1.52 9.07
C HIS A 14 5.85 1.88 10.49
N GLY A 15 4.74 2.62 10.56
CA GLY A 15 3.97 2.88 11.78
C GLY A 15 3.21 1.61 12.25
N PHE A 16 2.19 1.75 13.07
CA PHE A 16 1.48 0.58 13.61
C PHE A 16 0.76 -0.23 12.51
N VAL A 17 0.21 0.41 11.48
CA VAL A 17 -0.42 -0.26 10.33
C VAL A 17 0.62 -0.96 9.46
N GLY A 18 1.71 -0.27 9.10
CA GLY A 18 2.80 -0.86 8.32
C GLY A 18 3.43 -2.07 9.00
N LYS A 19 3.62 -2.00 10.33
CA LYS A 19 4.12 -3.12 11.14
C LYS A 19 3.14 -4.30 11.20
N ALA A 20 1.83 -4.04 11.18
CA ALA A 20 0.83 -5.10 11.15
C ALA A 20 0.86 -5.85 9.81
N ILE A 21 0.98 -5.13 8.70
CA ILE A 21 1.12 -5.68 7.34
C ILE A 21 2.44 -6.45 7.22
N ASP A 22 3.54 -5.85 7.65
CA ASP A 22 4.86 -6.49 7.64
C ASP A 22 4.85 -7.83 8.40
N TYR A 23 4.22 -7.86 9.56
CA TYR A 23 4.06 -9.08 10.35
C TYR A 23 3.17 -10.12 9.66
N ALA A 24 2.01 -9.70 9.13
CA ALA A 24 1.03 -10.60 8.51
C ALA A 24 1.59 -11.31 7.27
N PHE A 25 2.35 -10.60 6.44
CA PHE A 25 2.98 -11.16 5.25
C PHE A 25 4.40 -11.71 5.51
N THR A 26 4.66 -12.25 6.70
CA THR A 26 5.90 -12.97 6.99
C THR A 26 5.83 -14.38 6.41
N HIS A 27 6.30 -14.54 5.19
CA HIS A 27 6.28 -15.78 4.44
C HIS A 27 7.59 -15.96 3.66
N GLU A 28 8.06 -17.21 3.51
CA GLU A 28 9.34 -17.51 2.85
C GLU A 28 9.42 -17.07 1.39
N LEU A 29 8.27 -17.02 0.71
CA LEU A 29 8.14 -16.56 -0.68
C LEU A 29 7.96 -15.06 -0.81
N VAL A 30 7.81 -14.31 0.29
CA VAL A 30 7.66 -12.85 0.26
C VAL A 30 8.96 -12.19 0.69
N ASP A 31 9.50 -11.37 -0.19
CA ASP A 31 10.61 -10.48 0.07
C ASP A 31 10.08 -9.05 0.21
N LYS A 32 10.49 -8.35 1.26
CA LYS A 32 9.89 -7.06 1.65
C LYS A 32 10.91 -5.94 1.63
N PHE A 33 10.49 -4.78 1.13
CA PHE A 33 11.23 -3.52 1.23
C PHE A 33 10.41 -2.48 1.99
N LEU A 34 10.99 -1.92 3.04
CA LEU A 34 10.35 -0.94 3.92
C LEU A 34 10.87 0.45 3.62
N VAL A 35 9.97 1.38 3.35
CA VAL A 35 10.26 2.80 3.21
C VAL A 35 9.76 3.53 4.43
N ASP A 36 10.69 3.99 5.25
CA ASP A 36 10.38 4.78 6.45
C ASP A 36 11.62 5.58 6.87
N PRO A 37 11.49 6.80 7.37
CA PRO A 37 12.61 7.59 7.87
C PRO A 37 13.47 6.87 8.93
N LEU A 38 12.88 5.92 9.67
CA LEU A 38 13.61 5.11 10.66
C LEU A 38 14.68 4.20 10.03
N TYR A 39 14.57 3.88 8.75
CA TYR A 39 15.48 2.98 8.03
C TYR A 39 16.40 3.71 7.06
N ASP A 40 16.31 5.04 7.00
CA ASP A 40 17.04 5.86 6.03
C ASP A 40 16.79 5.39 4.58
N THR A 41 15.54 5.01 4.28
CA THR A 41 15.08 4.54 2.97
C THR A 41 14.01 5.47 2.43
N ASP A 42 13.98 5.62 1.13
CA ASP A 42 13.01 6.46 0.45
C ASP A 42 12.25 5.75 -0.68
N ILE A 43 11.38 6.49 -1.35
CA ILE A 43 10.54 5.94 -2.42
C ILE A 43 11.34 5.61 -3.68
N ASP A 44 12.51 6.24 -3.91
CA ASP A 44 13.36 5.95 -5.06
C ASP A 44 14.05 4.59 -4.88
N ASP A 45 14.49 4.28 -3.65
CA ASP A 45 15.01 2.95 -3.32
C ASP A 45 13.96 1.85 -3.58
N LEU A 46 12.71 2.14 -3.24
CA LEU A 46 11.60 1.20 -3.51
C LEU A 46 11.32 1.05 -5.00
N VAL A 47 11.43 2.13 -5.79
CA VAL A 47 11.32 2.07 -7.25
C VAL A 47 12.39 1.16 -7.83
N ASP A 48 13.64 1.29 -7.38
CA ASP A 48 14.77 0.45 -7.81
C ASP A 48 14.60 -1.02 -7.38
N TYR A 49 13.99 -1.26 -6.25
CA TYR A 49 13.63 -2.60 -5.77
C TYR A 49 12.59 -3.29 -6.67
N LYS A 50 11.73 -2.53 -7.39
CA LYS A 50 10.70 -3.01 -8.32
C LYS A 50 9.72 -3.99 -7.67
N PRO A 51 8.94 -3.54 -6.69
CA PRO A 51 7.92 -4.38 -6.05
C PRO A 51 6.80 -4.71 -7.04
N ILE A 52 6.14 -5.85 -6.84
CA ILE A 52 4.92 -6.20 -7.60
C ILE A 52 3.65 -5.74 -6.88
N MET A 53 3.72 -5.60 -5.55
CA MET A 53 2.66 -5.09 -4.68
C MET A 53 3.26 -4.09 -3.70
N THR A 54 2.62 -2.95 -3.51
CA THR A 54 3.05 -1.94 -2.52
C THR A 54 1.88 -1.45 -1.70
N PHE A 55 2.03 -1.52 -0.39
CA PHE A 55 1.08 -0.96 0.57
C PHE A 55 1.54 0.42 1.03
N ILE A 56 0.67 1.42 0.90
CA ILE A 56 0.92 2.78 1.39
C ILE A 56 0.23 2.96 2.73
N THR A 57 1.03 3.09 3.78
CA THR A 57 0.59 3.28 5.17
C THR A 57 1.22 4.54 5.78
N ALA A 58 1.61 5.48 4.93
CA ALA A 58 2.19 6.75 5.35
C ALA A 58 1.20 7.60 6.15
N PRO A 59 1.68 8.42 7.09
CA PRO A 59 0.81 9.27 7.88
C PRO A 59 0.11 10.32 7.00
N THR A 60 -1.13 10.64 7.36
CA THR A 60 -1.96 11.69 6.73
C THR A 60 -2.41 12.67 7.81
N PRO A 61 -1.54 13.57 8.28
CA PRO A 61 -1.87 14.50 9.34
C PRO A 61 -2.97 15.46 8.91
N MET A 62 -3.70 15.98 9.88
CA MET A 62 -4.73 16.98 9.63
C MET A 62 -4.15 18.38 9.84
N HIS A 63 -4.42 19.28 8.91
CA HIS A 63 -4.11 20.69 9.05
C HIS A 63 -5.05 21.37 10.07
N ASP A 64 -4.67 22.56 10.56
CA ASP A 64 -5.49 23.34 11.51
C ASP A 64 -6.88 23.69 10.99
N ASN A 65 -7.05 23.75 9.67
CA ASN A 65 -8.33 24.00 9.00
C ASN A 65 -9.21 22.75 8.83
N GLY A 66 -8.77 21.59 9.35
CA GLY A 66 -9.48 20.31 9.27
C GLY A 66 -9.31 19.53 7.96
N THR A 67 -8.48 20.00 7.03
CA THR A 67 -8.15 19.23 5.81
C THR A 67 -7.04 18.23 6.07
N VAL A 68 -7.09 17.10 5.34
CA VAL A 68 -6.08 16.04 5.43
C VAL A 68 -4.89 16.41 4.53
N ASP A 69 -3.68 16.33 5.05
CA ASP A 69 -2.46 16.38 4.26
C ASP A 69 -2.14 14.96 3.75
N ALA A 70 -2.42 14.73 2.48
CA ALA A 70 -2.15 13.48 1.80
C ALA A 70 -0.91 13.53 0.90
N SER A 71 -0.09 14.58 0.99
CA SER A 71 1.03 14.82 0.07
C SER A 71 1.99 13.64 0.00
N ILE A 72 2.35 13.05 1.12
CA ILE A 72 3.25 11.88 1.16
C ILE A 72 2.63 10.68 0.41
N VAL A 73 1.33 10.45 0.60
CA VAL A 73 0.61 9.38 -0.09
C VAL A 73 0.53 9.65 -1.58
N GLU A 74 0.17 10.86 -1.98
CA GLU A 74 0.05 11.26 -3.39
C GLU A 74 1.40 11.13 -4.12
N ASP A 75 2.48 11.63 -3.53
CA ASP A 75 3.83 11.54 -4.10
C ASP A 75 4.28 10.08 -4.27
N ALA A 76 4.09 9.25 -3.24
CA ALA A 76 4.45 7.84 -3.29
C ALA A 76 3.66 7.10 -4.37
N VAL A 77 2.34 7.28 -4.43
CA VAL A 77 1.47 6.66 -5.45
C VAL A 77 1.91 7.06 -6.85
N LEU A 78 2.06 8.37 -7.11
CA LEU A 78 2.41 8.86 -8.45
C LEU A 78 3.78 8.36 -8.90
N LYS A 79 4.77 8.32 -7.98
CA LYS A 79 6.11 7.83 -8.29
C LYS A 79 6.11 6.34 -8.61
N LEU A 80 5.45 5.53 -7.80
CA LEU A 80 5.32 4.09 -8.03
C LEU A 80 4.58 3.77 -9.32
N ILE A 81 3.46 4.42 -9.60
CA ILE A 81 2.68 4.21 -10.82
C ILE A 81 3.48 4.56 -12.07
N ARG A 82 4.30 5.63 -12.04
CA ARG A 82 5.07 6.09 -13.19
C ARG A 82 6.33 5.27 -13.46
N HIS A 83 6.96 4.71 -12.44
CA HIS A 83 8.29 4.12 -12.54
C HIS A 83 8.34 2.62 -12.27
N THR A 84 7.24 2.00 -11.87
CA THR A 84 7.14 0.56 -11.61
C THR A 84 5.88 -0.05 -12.23
N GLU A 85 5.80 -1.37 -12.24
CA GLU A 85 4.58 -2.12 -12.55
C GLU A 85 3.83 -2.56 -11.28
N SER A 86 4.16 -1.98 -10.14
CA SER A 86 3.55 -2.34 -8.84
C SER A 86 2.05 -2.10 -8.83
N ILE A 87 1.33 -3.02 -8.21
CA ILE A 87 -0.03 -2.77 -7.74
C ILE A 87 0.09 -1.95 -6.46
N VAL A 88 -0.51 -0.77 -6.44
CA VAL A 88 -0.43 0.17 -5.32
C VAL A 88 -1.73 0.12 -4.53
N VAL A 89 -1.61 -0.23 -3.26
CA VAL A 89 -2.73 -0.36 -2.32
C VAL A 89 -2.63 0.72 -1.26
N ILE A 90 -3.50 1.70 -1.31
CA ILE A 90 -3.55 2.76 -0.29
C ILE A 90 -4.32 2.23 0.92
N LYS A 91 -3.65 2.20 2.06
CA LYS A 91 -4.24 1.89 3.37
C LYS A 91 -4.35 3.11 4.27
N SER A 92 -3.58 4.16 4.00
CA SER A 92 -3.68 5.43 4.71
C SER A 92 -5.09 6.00 4.64
N THR A 93 -5.54 6.63 5.71
CA THR A 93 -6.84 7.31 5.75
C THR A 93 -6.79 8.56 4.88
N ILE A 94 -7.53 8.56 3.79
CA ILE A 94 -7.63 9.68 2.85
C ILE A 94 -9.10 9.95 2.52
N THR A 95 -9.37 11.16 2.06
CA THR A 95 -10.71 11.59 1.67
C THR A 95 -11.03 11.21 0.21
N PRO A 96 -12.33 11.10 -0.19
CA PRO A 96 -12.70 10.76 -1.56
C PRO A 96 -12.15 11.71 -2.63
N ASP A 97 -11.94 13.00 -2.30
CA ASP A 97 -11.34 13.96 -3.22
C ASP A 97 -9.86 13.68 -3.50
N VAL A 98 -9.10 13.18 -2.52
CA VAL A 98 -7.70 12.73 -2.72
C VAL A 98 -7.65 11.57 -3.72
N ILE A 99 -8.50 10.56 -3.55
CA ILE A 99 -8.61 9.43 -4.49
C ILE A 99 -8.96 9.93 -5.89
N ASN A 100 -9.93 10.84 -6.01
CA ASN A 100 -10.33 11.39 -7.30
C ASN A 100 -9.18 12.17 -7.96
N ARG A 101 -8.42 12.97 -7.20
CA ARG A 101 -7.23 13.66 -7.72
C ARG A 101 -6.18 12.67 -8.25
N LEU A 102 -5.90 11.61 -7.50
CA LEU A 102 -4.96 10.56 -7.91
C LEU A 102 -5.41 9.90 -9.22
N TYR A 103 -6.65 9.45 -9.32
CA TYR A 103 -7.16 8.85 -10.56
C TYR A 103 -7.13 9.80 -11.76
N ASN A 104 -7.34 11.10 -11.54
CA ASN A 104 -7.25 12.10 -12.60
C ASN A 104 -5.80 12.42 -13.02
N SER A 105 -4.81 12.10 -12.17
CA SER A 105 -3.39 12.39 -12.39
C SER A 105 -2.62 11.23 -13.03
N ILE A 106 -3.25 10.08 -13.24
CA ILE A 106 -2.64 8.88 -13.83
C ILE A 106 -3.34 8.48 -15.14
N HIS A 107 -2.59 7.82 -16.03
CA HIS A 107 -3.14 7.34 -17.29
C HIS A 107 -4.20 6.24 -17.08
N ASP A 108 -5.20 6.16 -17.95
CA ASP A 108 -6.31 5.22 -17.83
C ASP A 108 -5.86 3.76 -17.75
N VAL A 109 -4.81 3.39 -18.45
CA VAL A 109 -4.24 2.04 -18.43
C VAL A 109 -3.64 1.69 -17.06
N ASP A 110 -3.16 2.67 -16.34
CA ASP A 110 -2.49 2.51 -15.04
C ASP A 110 -3.46 2.55 -13.86
N LYS A 111 -4.66 3.10 -14.06
CA LYS A 111 -5.68 3.21 -13.01
C LYS A 111 -6.01 1.88 -12.37
N GLN A 112 -5.94 0.80 -13.14
CA GLN A 112 -6.19 -0.57 -12.67
C GLN A 112 -5.16 -1.09 -11.65
N ARG A 113 -4.02 -0.38 -11.52
CA ARG A 113 -2.97 -0.71 -10.55
C ARG A 113 -3.12 0.04 -9.22
N LEU A 114 -4.09 0.95 -9.12
CA LEU A 114 -4.35 1.72 -7.90
C LEU A 114 -5.64 1.24 -7.24
N THR A 115 -5.53 0.81 -5.98
CA THR A 115 -6.66 0.39 -5.15
C THR A 115 -6.64 1.09 -3.80
N TYR A 116 -7.80 1.23 -3.20
CA TYR A 116 -7.98 1.72 -1.85
C TYR A 116 -8.49 0.60 -0.94
N ASN A 117 -7.75 0.32 0.10
CA ASN A 117 -8.08 -0.70 1.10
C ASN A 117 -7.94 -0.11 2.50
N PRO A 118 -8.93 0.70 2.96
CA PRO A 118 -8.90 1.29 4.29
C PRO A 118 -8.80 0.22 5.36
N GLU A 119 -8.25 0.61 6.51
CA GLU A 119 -8.10 -0.25 7.65
C GLU A 119 -8.86 0.35 8.85
N PHE A 120 -9.22 -0.50 9.81
CA PHE A 120 -9.97 -0.14 11.01
C PHE A 120 -9.22 -0.62 12.27
N LEU A 121 -7.89 -0.65 12.21
CA LEU A 121 -7.04 -1.19 13.26
C LEU A 121 -6.90 -0.19 14.43
N THR A 122 -6.80 -0.72 15.63
CA THR A 122 -6.38 0.06 16.80
C THR A 122 -4.90 -0.20 17.08
N GLU A 123 -4.17 0.83 17.49
CA GLU A 123 -2.71 0.75 17.67
C GLU A 123 -2.28 -0.41 18.57
N ASN A 124 -2.99 -0.65 19.66
CA ASN A 124 -2.64 -1.66 20.65
C ASN A 124 -2.83 -3.12 20.18
N SER A 125 -3.65 -3.36 19.17
CA SER A 125 -4.02 -4.70 18.70
C SER A 125 -3.94 -4.85 17.18
N ALA A 126 -3.18 -3.99 16.52
CA ALA A 126 -3.16 -3.87 15.06
C ALA A 126 -2.80 -5.19 14.36
N LYS A 127 -1.83 -5.94 14.88
CA LYS A 127 -1.37 -7.21 14.28
C LYS A 127 -2.46 -8.27 14.31
N GLU A 128 -3.06 -8.51 15.47
CA GLU A 128 -4.12 -9.49 15.61
C GLU A 128 -5.36 -9.08 14.82
N GLN A 129 -5.74 -7.80 14.89
CA GLN A 129 -6.88 -7.27 14.15
C GLN A 129 -6.69 -7.37 12.64
N PHE A 130 -5.47 -7.19 12.13
CA PHE A 130 -5.21 -7.35 10.70
C PHE A 130 -5.35 -8.81 10.26
N ILE A 131 -4.75 -9.74 11.00
CA ILE A 131 -4.75 -11.17 10.67
C ILE A 131 -6.15 -11.78 10.81
N TYR A 132 -6.87 -11.42 11.88
CA TYR A 132 -8.18 -11.99 12.19
C TYR A 132 -9.34 -11.08 11.78
N SER A 133 -9.09 -10.11 10.90
CA SER A 133 -10.16 -9.25 10.40
C SER A 133 -11.23 -10.09 9.71
N PRO A 134 -12.52 -9.95 10.11
CA PRO A 134 -13.59 -10.70 9.48
C PRO A 134 -13.86 -10.25 8.03
N HIS A 135 -13.37 -9.07 7.64
CA HIS A 135 -13.53 -8.53 6.28
C HIS A 135 -12.49 -7.44 5.99
N HIS A 136 -12.09 -7.39 4.73
CA HIS A 136 -11.32 -6.29 4.16
C HIS A 136 -12.17 -5.58 3.11
N ILE A 137 -12.23 -4.25 3.19
CA ILE A 137 -12.92 -3.42 2.19
C ILE A 137 -11.88 -3.02 1.15
N ILE A 138 -12.08 -3.42 -0.10
CA ILE A 138 -11.18 -3.09 -1.19
C ILE A 138 -11.98 -2.39 -2.28
N GLY A 139 -11.58 -1.15 -2.59
CA GLY A 139 -12.12 -0.34 -3.67
C GLY A 139 -11.12 -0.18 -4.80
N GLY A 140 -11.60 -0.20 -6.03
CA GLY A 140 -10.77 0.01 -7.22
C GLY A 140 -11.62 0.37 -8.42
N PRO A 141 -11.01 0.77 -9.55
CA PRO A 141 -11.74 1.21 -10.74
C PRO A 141 -12.48 0.06 -11.43
N THR A 142 -12.05 -1.17 -11.23
CA THR A 142 -12.66 -2.38 -11.81
C THR A 142 -12.64 -3.54 -10.82
N PRO A 143 -13.53 -4.54 -10.97
CA PRO A 143 -13.45 -5.77 -10.18
C PRO A 143 -12.10 -6.49 -10.31
N GLN A 144 -11.45 -6.41 -11.47
CA GLN A 144 -10.14 -7.02 -11.71
C GLN A 144 -9.02 -6.37 -10.89
N SER A 145 -9.09 -5.06 -10.66
CA SER A 145 -8.14 -4.35 -9.77
C SER A 145 -8.22 -4.90 -8.36
N CYS A 146 -9.44 -5.06 -7.84
CA CYS A 146 -9.67 -5.60 -6.50
C CYS A 146 -9.26 -7.08 -6.42
N ALA A 147 -9.55 -7.87 -7.45
CA ALA A 147 -9.23 -9.31 -7.49
C ALA A 147 -7.74 -9.59 -7.28
N LYS A 148 -6.86 -8.77 -7.84
CA LYS A 148 -5.40 -8.91 -7.67
C LYS A 148 -4.95 -8.72 -6.21
N VAL A 149 -5.60 -7.81 -5.49
CA VAL A 149 -5.32 -7.59 -4.07
C VAL A 149 -5.89 -8.73 -3.24
N ILE A 150 -7.09 -9.19 -3.53
CA ILE A 150 -7.72 -10.35 -2.87
C ILE A 150 -6.83 -11.59 -3.05
N GLU A 151 -6.40 -11.89 -4.29
CA GLU A 151 -5.50 -13.01 -4.57
C GLU A 151 -4.21 -12.94 -3.75
N PHE A 152 -3.65 -11.74 -3.59
CA PHE A 152 -2.46 -11.54 -2.75
C PHE A 152 -2.74 -11.87 -1.28
N TYR A 153 -3.88 -11.41 -0.73
CA TYR A 153 -4.29 -11.73 0.65
C TYR A 153 -4.57 -13.22 0.86
N ASP A 154 -5.14 -13.91 -0.14
CA ASP A 154 -5.49 -15.32 -0.04
C ASP A 154 -4.27 -16.26 -0.13
N ASN A 155 -3.16 -15.79 -0.75
CA ASN A 155 -1.96 -16.60 -0.97
C ASN A 155 -0.89 -16.45 0.12
N PHE A 156 -0.92 -15.40 0.91
CA PHE A 156 0.13 -15.03 1.87
C PHE A 156 -0.44 -14.55 3.20
#